data_6997ca3cc2ae6a1089c17a0e3db5795b
#
_entry.id   6997ca3cc2ae6a1089c17a0e3db5795b
#
_cell.length_a   1.000
_cell.length_b   1.000
_cell.length_c   1.000
_cell.angle_alpha   90.00
_cell.angle_beta   90.00
_cell.angle_gamma   90.00
#
_symmetry.space_group_name_H-M   'P 1'
#
loop_
_entity.id
_entity.type
_entity.pdbx_description
1 polymer ?
#
loop_
_entity_poly.entity_id
_entity_poly.type
_entity_poly.pdbx_seq_one_letter_code
_entity_poly.pdbx_strand_id
1 'polypeptide(L)'
;MKAALLIESLTGNTQKAGDRIANDLQQVGWTITGVSRVKVPDFGSIQDADMIIVGTWVHGLFVVGQAPWGLGAISHLPAMQGKKAAVFCTFALSPGKTLDKLTSTVSLLGAEVIGGLALNRGKIEAHSEEFVTRLVDSVPVQV
;
A
#
# COMPACT_ATOMS: atom_id res chain seq x y z
N MET A 1 -0.61 -10.87 -12.99
CA MET A 1 -0.96 -10.50 -11.60
C MET A 1 -1.98 -9.38 -11.62
N LYS A 2 -3.03 -9.53 -10.87
CA LYS A 2 -4.08 -8.50 -10.72
C LYS A 2 -3.91 -7.83 -9.37
N ALA A 3 -3.84 -6.50 -9.33
CA ALA A 3 -3.63 -5.74 -8.11
C ALA A 3 -4.71 -4.68 -7.91
N ALA A 4 -5.17 -4.54 -6.67
CA ALA A 4 -6.00 -3.43 -6.23
C ALA A 4 -5.21 -2.56 -5.27
N LEU A 5 -5.34 -1.25 -5.39
CA LEU A 5 -4.71 -0.29 -4.51
C LEU A 5 -5.75 0.40 -3.63
N LEU A 6 -5.46 0.46 -2.35
CA LEU A 6 -6.28 1.14 -1.34
C LEU A 6 -5.42 2.22 -0.70
N ILE A 7 -5.79 3.46 -0.90
CA ILE A 7 -4.93 4.60 -0.57
C ILE A 7 -5.68 5.62 0.28
N GLU A 8 -5.03 6.10 1.34
CA GLU A 8 -5.46 7.29 2.06
C GLU A 8 -4.39 8.37 1.92
N SER A 9 -4.81 9.56 1.53
CA SER A 9 -3.91 10.69 1.30
C SER A 9 -4.52 11.96 1.89
N LEU A 10 -3.70 12.76 2.57
CA LEU A 10 -4.13 14.05 3.11
C LEU A 10 -3.82 15.19 2.14
N THR A 11 -2.55 15.29 1.71
CA THR A 11 -2.07 16.41 0.90
C THR A 11 -1.76 16.01 -0.54
N GLY A 12 -2.07 14.78 -0.92
CA GLY A 12 -1.85 14.27 -2.27
C GLY A 12 -0.56 13.47 -2.48
N ASN A 13 0.37 13.48 -1.53
CA ASN A 13 1.64 12.76 -1.69
C ASN A 13 1.45 11.24 -1.76
N THR A 14 0.61 10.69 -0.89
CA THR A 14 0.32 9.25 -0.88
C THR A 14 -0.45 8.85 -2.15
N GLN A 15 -1.39 9.68 -2.59
CA GLN A 15 -2.12 9.44 -3.83
C GLN A 15 -1.18 9.48 -5.02
N LYS A 16 -0.27 10.45 -5.08
CA LYS A 16 0.74 10.54 -6.13
C LYS A 16 1.62 9.29 -6.18
N ALA A 17 2.04 8.79 -5.02
CA ALA A 17 2.80 7.55 -4.92
C ALA A 17 1.98 6.36 -5.44
N GLY A 18 0.74 6.24 -5.00
CA GLY A 18 -0.15 5.17 -5.43
C GLY A 18 -0.43 5.18 -6.93
N ASP A 19 -0.68 6.35 -7.49
CA ASP A 19 -0.91 6.49 -8.93
C ASP A 19 0.34 6.11 -9.74
N ARG A 20 1.52 6.50 -9.25
CA ARG A 20 2.80 6.11 -9.89
C ARG A 20 3.03 4.61 -9.80
N ILE A 21 2.78 4.00 -8.64
CA ILE A 21 2.90 2.55 -8.45
C ILE A 21 1.96 1.81 -9.39
N ALA A 22 0.70 2.23 -9.48
CA ALA A 22 -0.28 1.62 -10.38
C ALA A 22 0.18 1.69 -11.83
N ASN A 23 0.65 2.86 -12.26
CA ASN A 23 1.13 3.06 -13.63
C ASN A 23 2.34 2.17 -13.94
N ASP A 24 3.32 2.12 -13.04
CA ASP A 24 4.53 1.33 -13.24
C ASP A 24 4.23 -0.18 -13.26
N LEU A 25 3.30 -0.64 -12.43
CA LEU A 25 2.85 -2.03 -12.45
C LEU A 25 2.17 -2.39 -13.77
N GLN A 26 1.34 -1.49 -14.31
CA GLN A 26 0.71 -1.70 -15.61
C GLN A 26 1.75 -1.80 -16.73
N GLN A 27 2.81 -1.00 -16.65
CA GLN A 27 3.88 -1.04 -17.65
C GLN A 27 4.66 -2.37 -17.65
N VAL A 28 4.72 -3.07 -16.52
CA VAL A 28 5.34 -4.40 -16.43
C VAL A 28 4.34 -5.54 -16.62
N GLY A 29 3.13 -5.25 -17.07
CA GLY A 29 2.15 -6.24 -17.48
C GLY A 29 1.13 -6.63 -16.40
N TRP A 30 1.12 -5.98 -15.25
CA TRP A 30 0.08 -6.22 -14.25
C TRP A 30 -1.23 -5.54 -14.65
N THR A 31 -2.34 -6.14 -14.21
CA THR A 31 -3.67 -5.54 -14.35
C THR A 31 -4.02 -4.84 -13.04
N ILE A 32 -4.37 -3.58 -13.10
CA ILE A 32 -4.88 -2.84 -11.93
C ILE A 32 -6.41 -2.97 -11.94
N THR A 33 -6.94 -3.67 -10.96
CA THR A 33 -8.40 -3.90 -10.84
C THR A 33 -9.14 -2.67 -10.34
N GLY A 34 -8.46 -1.80 -9.61
CA GLY A 34 -8.99 -0.52 -9.15
C GLY A 34 -8.05 0.19 -8.20
N VAL A 35 -8.25 1.49 -8.10
CA VAL A 35 -7.58 2.35 -7.12
C VAL A 35 -8.69 3.06 -6.36
N SER A 36 -8.81 2.80 -5.07
CA SER A 36 -9.87 3.37 -4.24
C SER A 36 -9.33 3.85 -2.92
N ARG A 37 -10.17 4.57 -2.17
CA ARG A 37 -9.81 5.03 -0.83
C ARG A 37 -10.08 3.93 0.19
N VAL A 38 -9.25 3.86 1.22
CA VAL A 38 -9.47 2.93 2.34
C VAL A 38 -10.84 3.15 2.98
N LYS A 39 -11.28 4.41 3.12
CA LYS A 39 -12.57 4.73 3.72
C LYS A 39 -13.76 4.44 2.83
N VAL A 40 -13.56 4.36 1.52
CA VAL A 40 -14.60 4.04 0.54
C VAL A 40 -14.02 2.99 -0.42
N PRO A 41 -13.78 1.77 0.07
CA PRO A 41 -13.12 0.75 -0.74
C PRO A 41 -14.03 0.23 -1.84
N ASP A 42 -13.44 -0.04 -2.99
CA ASP A 42 -14.12 -0.75 -4.08
C ASP A 42 -14.03 -2.26 -3.83
N PHE A 43 -15.10 -2.84 -3.29
CA PHE A 43 -15.13 -4.26 -2.94
C PHE A 43 -14.90 -5.16 -4.16
N GLY A 44 -15.44 -4.79 -5.31
CA GLY A 44 -15.27 -5.57 -6.54
C GLY A 44 -13.82 -5.66 -6.98
N SER A 45 -13.09 -4.54 -6.91
CA SER A 45 -11.67 -4.54 -7.27
C SER A 45 -10.82 -5.37 -6.30
N ILE A 46 -11.15 -5.32 -5.01
CA ILE A 46 -10.47 -6.13 -3.98
C ILE A 46 -10.72 -7.62 -4.25
N GLN A 47 -11.97 -8.00 -4.48
CA GLN A 47 -12.34 -9.38 -4.73
C GLN A 47 -11.65 -9.97 -5.97
N ASP A 48 -11.51 -9.17 -7.01
CA ASP A 48 -10.91 -9.58 -8.29
C ASP A 48 -9.39 -9.61 -8.27
N ALA A 49 -8.75 -9.02 -7.27
CA ALA A 49 -7.30 -8.91 -7.19
C ALA A 49 -6.64 -10.11 -6.51
N ASP A 50 -5.43 -10.43 -6.96
CA ASP A 50 -4.53 -11.40 -6.32
C ASP A 50 -3.62 -10.72 -5.29
N MET A 51 -3.36 -9.42 -5.51
CA MET A 51 -2.47 -8.59 -4.71
C MET A 51 -3.23 -7.35 -4.23
N ILE A 52 -3.16 -7.07 -2.94
CA ILE A 52 -3.72 -5.85 -2.37
C ILE A 52 -2.57 -4.94 -1.93
N ILE A 53 -2.55 -3.72 -2.43
CA ILE A 53 -1.55 -2.72 -2.05
C ILE A 53 -2.24 -1.65 -1.22
N VAL A 54 -1.81 -1.51 0.03
CA VAL A 54 -2.39 -0.53 0.96
C VAL A 54 -1.35 0.56 1.23
N GLY A 55 -1.74 1.79 0.98
CA GLY A 55 -0.88 2.95 1.20
C GLY A 55 -1.56 4.02 2.03
N THR A 56 -0.83 4.60 2.96
CA THR A 56 -1.29 5.71 3.79
C THR A 56 -0.12 6.63 4.14
N TRP A 57 -0.40 7.67 4.91
CA TRP A 57 0.62 8.62 5.36
C TRP A 57 0.87 8.46 6.85
N VAL A 58 2.06 8.90 7.29
CA VAL A 58 2.44 8.83 8.70
C VAL A 58 1.71 9.91 9.47
N HIS A 59 0.96 9.49 10.51
CA HIS A 59 0.24 10.36 11.44
C HIS A 59 0.97 10.39 12.79
N GLY A 60 0.96 11.55 13.42
CA GLY A 60 1.59 11.75 14.72
C GLY A 60 2.97 12.39 14.63
N LEU A 61 3.42 12.89 15.76
CA LEU A 61 4.74 13.49 15.92
C LEU A 61 5.66 12.47 16.60
N PHE A 62 6.95 12.60 16.38
CA PHE A 62 7.94 11.70 16.97
C PHE A 62 7.92 11.68 18.51
N VAL A 63 7.36 12.71 19.16
CA VAL A 63 7.23 12.77 20.61
C VAL A 63 6.05 11.92 21.13
N VAL A 64 4.98 11.79 20.34
CA VAL A 64 3.76 11.03 20.72
C VAL A 64 3.62 9.72 19.95
N GLY A 65 4.66 9.34 19.22
CA GLY A 65 4.65 8.14 18.41
C GLY A 65 4.01 8.37 17.05
N GLN A 66 4.51 7.66 16.06
CA GLN A 66 4.03 7.72 14.69
C GLN A 66 3.25 6.48 14.35
N ALA A 67 2.16 6.65 13.62
CA ALA A 67 1.27 5.57 13.22
C ALA A 67 0.70 5.82 11.83
N PRO A 68 0.22 4.76 11.13
CA PRO A 68 -0.49 4.93 9.88
C PRO A 68 -1.78 5.72 10.12
N TRP A 69 -2.07 6.67 9.25
CA TRP A 69 -3.36 7.33 9.27
C TRP A 69 -4.47 6.35 8.84
N GLY A 70 -5.59 6.41 9.52
CA GLY A 70 -6.74 5.59 9.17
C GLY A 70 -6.59 4.11 9.53
N LEU A 71 -5.75 3.78 10.51
CA LEU A 71 -5.53 2.39 10.91
C LEU A 71 -6.83 1.68 11.28
N GLY A 72 -7.76 2.37 11.94
CA GLY A 72 -9.09 1.85 12.23
C GLY A 72 -9.87 1.50 10.98
N ALA A 73 -9.88 2.37 9.98
CA ALA A 73 -10.54 2.11 8.70
C ALA A 73 -9.87 0.96 7.94
N ILE A 74 -8.54 0.88 7.98
CA ILE A 74 -7.79 -0.23 7.38
C ILE A 74 -8.18 -1.55 8.04
N SER A 75 -8.30 -1.59 9.36
CA SER A 75 -8.70 -2.80 10.09
C SER A 75 -10.11 -3.29 9.77
N HIS A 76 -10.96 -2.43 9.20
CA HIS A 76 -12.33 -2.76 8.79
C HIS A 76 -12.44 -3.10 7.29
N LEU A 77 -11.34 -3.16 6.57
CA LEU A 77 -11.36 -3.63 5.18
C LEU A 77 -11.83 -5.09 5.11
N PRO A 78 -12.34 -5.53 3.95
CA PRO A 78 -12.76 -6.92 3.78
C PRO A 78 -11.65 -7.91 4.07
N ALA A 79 -12.02 -9.13 4.49
CA ALA A 79 -11.08 -10.22 4.68
C ALA A 79 -10.30 -10.51 3.38
N MET A 80 -9.03 -10.83 3.54
CA MET A 80 -8.09 -10.98 2.40
C MET A 80 -7.42 -12.37 2.38
N GLN A 81 -8.09 -13.41 2.90
CA GLN A 81 -7.54 -14.76 2.88
C GLN A 81 -7.25 -15.20 1.44
N GLY A 82 -6.10 -15.83 1.25
CA GLY A 82 -5.66 -16.31 -0.04
C GLY A 82 -5.05 -15.25 -0.95
N LYS A 83 -4.98 -14.00 -0.48
CA LYS A 83 -4.38 -12.91 -1.25
C LYS A 83 -3.01 -12.55 -0.68
N LYS A 84 -2.14 -12.04 -1.56
CA LYS A 84 -0.90 -11.39 -1.14
C LYS A 84 -1.16 -9.91 -0.93
N ALA A 85 -0.34 -9.28 -0.11
CA ALA A 85 -0.42 -7.84 0.09
C ALA A 85 0.97 -7.21 0.17
N ALA A 86 1.03 -5.95 -0.15
CA ALA A 86 2.17 -5.09 0.07
C ALA A 86 1.69 -3.77 0.65
N VAL A 87 2.51 -3.12 1.43
CA VAL A 87 2.14 -1.89 2.12
C VAL A 87 3.15 -0.79 1.87
N PHE A 88 2.70 0.45 1.85
CA PHE A 88 3.60 1.59 1.84
C PHE A 88 3.05 2.72 2.68
N CYS A 89 3.93 3.57 3.17
CA CYS A 89 3.54 4.81 3.82
C CYS A 89 4.40 5.96 3.27
N THR A 90 3.86 7.16 3.31
CA THR A 90 4.63 8.36 2.98
C THR A 90 4.93 9.15 4.24
N PHE A 91 6.11 9.71 4.33
CA PHE A 91 6.55 10.44 5.52
C PHE A 91 7.37 11.68 5.15
N ALA A 92 7.45 12.63 6.09
CA ALA A 92 8.23 13.85 5.93
C ALA A 92 9.61 13.74 6.59
N LEU A 93 9.64 13.42 7.88
CA LEU A 93 10.87 13.39 8.68
C LEU A 93 11.31 11.98 9.00
N SER A 94 10.40 11.13 9.46
CA SER A 94 10.68 9.76 9.84
C SER A 94 9.40 8.94 9.77
N PRO A 95 9.44 7.69 9.29
CA PRO A 95 8.27 6.81 9.30
C PRO A 95 7.97 6.23 10.69
N GLY A 96 8.91 6.24 11.62
CA GLY A 96 8.75 5.57 12.92
C GLY A 96 8.42 4.09 12.73
N LYS A 97 7.46 3.58 13.51
CA LYS A 97 6.97 2.20 13.40
C LYS A 97 5.74 2.05 12.52
N THR A 98 5.45 3.05 11.68
CA THR A 98 4.24 3.09 10.84
C THR A 98 4.14 1.87 9.93
N LEU A 99 5.24 1.51 9.28
CA LEU A 99 5.23 0.39 8.33
C LEU A 99 4.94 -0.94 9.04
N ASP A 100 5.52 -1.15 10.23
CA ASP A 100 5.27 -2.36 11.02
C ASP A 100 3.82 -2.45 11.48
N LYS A 101 3.23 -1.34 11.93
CA LYS A 101 1.84 -1.28 12.36
C LYS A 101 0.89 -1.55 11.19
N LEU A 102 1.19 -0.97 10.03
CA LEU A 102 0.40 -1.17 8.82
C LEU A 102 0.47 -2.64 8.36
N THR A 103 1.66 -3.22 8.35
CA THR A 103 1.87 -4.62 8.03
C THR A 103 1.07 -5.53 8.95
N SER A 104 1.14 -5.31 10.25
CA SER A 104 0.40 -6.11 11.24
C SER A 104 -1.11 -6.02 11.02
N THR A 105 -1.63 -4.83 10.76
CA THR A 105 -3.07 -4.62 10.55
C THR A 105 -3.55 -5.34 9.30
N VAL A 106 -2.82 -5.23 8.19
CA VAL A 106 -3.18 -5.91 6.94
C VAL A 106 -3.05 -7.43 7.09
N SER A 107 -2.03 -7.92 7.80
CA SER A 107 -1.88 -9.35 8.08
C SER A 107 -3.07 -9.91 8.85
N LEU A 108 -3.64 -9.16 9.78
CA LEU A 108 -4.83 -9.58 10.53
C LEU A 108 -6.07 -9.74 9.67
N LEU A 109 -6.09 -9.14 8.48
CA LEU A 109 -7.16 -9.33 7.49
C LEU A 109 -7.04 -10.66 6.74
N GLY A 110 -5.97 -11.39 6.95
CA GLY A 110 -5.74 -12.71 6.36
C GLY A 110 -4.80 -12.73 5.17
N ALA A 111 -4.33 -11.59 4.70
CA ALA A 111 -3.38 -11.52 3.60
C ALA A 111 -1.97 -11.94 4.01
N GLU A 112 -1.25 -12.51 3.07
CA GLU A 112 0.19 -12.71 3.21
C GLU A 112 0.90 -11.42 2.78
N VAL A 113 1.40 -10.65 3.75
CA VAL A 113 2.12 -9.41 3.45
C VAL A 113 3.55 -9.75 3.03
N ILE A 114 3.85 -9.56 1.75
CA ILE A 114 5.14 -9.95 1.17
C ILE A 114 6.17 -8.83 1.13
N GLY A 115 5.78 -7.62 1.44
CA GLY A 115 6.72 -6.51 1.48
C GLY A 115 6.08 -5.18 1.84
N GLY A 116 6.95 -4.21 2.07
CA GLY A 116 6.55 -2.85 2.36
C GLY A 116 7.73 -1.91 2.24
N LEU A 117 7.43 -0.64 2.02
CA LEU A 117 8.44 0.41 1.92
C LEU A 117 7.88 1.73 2.45
N ALA A 118 8.69 2.45 3.21
CA ALA A 118 8.40 3.81 3.61
C ALA A 118 8.96 4.77 2.55
N LEU A 119 8.11 5.64 2.01
CA LEU A 119 8.46 6.55 0.94
C LEU A 119 8.61 7.96 1.49
N ASN A 120 9.78 8.56 1.30
CA ASN A 120 9.98 9.96 1.64
C ASN A 120 9.19 10.84 0.67
N ARG A 121 8.33 11.72 1.18
CA ARG A 121 7.48 12.56 0.33
C ARG A 121 8.27 13.53 -0.56
N GLY A 122 9.54 13.78 -0.25
CA GLY A 122 10.45 14.55 -1.11
C GLY A 122 11.09 13.72 -2.22
N LYS A 123 10.87 12.40 -2.24
CA LYS A 123 11.45 11.46 -3.21
C LYS A 123 10.41 10.47 -3.73
N ILE A 124 9.18 10.92 -3.94
CA ILE A 124 8.06 10.06 -4.31
C ILE A 124 8.36 9.24 -5.57
N GLU A 125 8.91 9.86 -6.61
CA GLU A 125 9.17 9.15 -7.86
C GLU A 125 10.20 8.03 -7.69
N ALA A 126 11.35 8.34 -7.08
CA ALA A 126 12.42 7.35 -6.89
C ALA A 126 11.98 6.21 -5.95
N HIS A 127 11.31 6.54 -4.86
CA HIS A 127 10.89 5.54 -3.88
C HIS A 127 9.71 4.70 -4.37
N SER A 128 8.80 5.29 -5.14
CA SER A 128 7.70 4.53 -5.78
C SER A 128 8.25 3.53 -6.80
N GLU A 129 9.24 3.92 -7.58
CA GLU A 129 9.93 3.04 -8.51
C GLU A 129 10.62 1.89 -7.77
N GLU A 130 11.30 2.18 -6.66
CA GLU A 130 11.93 1.17 -5.81
C GLU A 130 10.90 0.19 -5.25
N PHE A 131 9.75 0.70 -4.79
CA PHE A 131 8.65 -0.14 -4.31
C PHE A 131 8.20 -1.13 -5.38
N VAL A 132 7.95 -0.65 -6.60
CA VAL A 132 7.53 -1.50 -7.70
C VAL A 132 8.59 -2.55 -8.05
N THR A 133 9.85 -2.15 -8.14
CA THR A 133 10.95 -3.06 -8.44
C THR A 133 11.02 -4.19 -7.41
N ARG A 134 11.00 -3.86 -6.13
CA ARG A 134 11.04 -4.86 -5.06
C ARG A 134 9.80 -5.75 -5.07
N LEU A 135 8.63 -5.19 -5.31
CA LEU A 135 7.38 -5.95 -5.33
C LEU A 135 7.37 -6.95 -6.48
N VAL A 136 7.73 -6.52 -7.67
CA VAL A 136 7.78 -7.38 -8.86
C VAL A 136 8.80 -8.51 -8.66
N ASP A 137 9.96 -8.20 -8.10
CA ASP A 137 11.00 -9.20 -7.82
C ASP A 137 10.59 -10.22 -6.74
N SER A 138 9.65 -9.83 -5.86
CA SER A 138 9.17 -10.69 -4.78
C SER A 138 8.07 -11.67 -5.22
N VAL A 139 7.49 -11.47 -6.39
CA VAL A 139 6.40 -12.31 -6.90
C VAL A 139 7.00 -13.34 -7.85
N PRO A 140 6.65 -14.64 -7.70
CA PRO A 140 7.11 -15.66 -8.63
C PRO A 140 6.70 -15.34 -10.07
N VAL A 141 7.60 -15.62 -11.01
CA VAL A 141 7.30 -15.48 -12.43
C VAL A 141 6.17 -16.44 -12.78
N GLN A 142 5.08 -15.90 -13.28
CA GLN A 142 3.97 -16.72 -13.79
C GLN A 142 4.30 -17.14 -15.22
N VAL A 143 4.43 -18.41 -15.38
CA VAL A 143 4.70 -19.02 -16.68
C VAL A 143 3.40 -19.40 -17.35
#